data_e9336d4b71be1f0abc98afa8f8c7ddc6
#
_entry.id   e9336d4b71be1f0abc98afa8f8c7ddc6
#
_cell.length_a   1.000
_cell.length_b   1.000
_cell.length_c   1.000
_cell.angle_alpha   90.00
_cell.angle_beta   90.00
_cell.angle_gamma   90.00
#
_symmetry.space_group_name_H-M   'P 1'
#
loop_
_entity.id
_entity.type
_entity.pdbx_description
1 polymer ?
#
loop_
_entity_poly.entity_id
_entity_poly.type
_entity_poly.pdbx_seq_one_letter_code
_entity_poly.pdbx_strand_id
1 'polypeptide(L)'
;MNGANHMLDCYTAYPFEIIDEFKGLSRPFGARGKRGDTVVGNDVWIGQNVTVLPGVHIGDGAIIGANSVVAKDVPPYSVVVGNPAQVKKYRFDEETRKFLLELKWWDKDIETIKKLIPLLTSSKLDIEGIKRIVK
;
A
#
# COMPACT_ATOMS: atom_id res chain seq x y z
N MET A 1 6.67 -1.51 14.10
CA MET A 1 5.93 -2.34 15.05
C MET A 1 4.46 -2.04 14.89
N ASN A 2 3.66 -2.98 14.40
CA ASN A 2 2.22 -2.77 14.27
C ASN A 2 1.59 -2.83 15.65
N GLY A 3 1.14 -1.68 16.16
CA GLY A 3 0.43 -1.61 17.43
C GLY A 3 -0.86 -2.44 17.39
N ALA A 4 -1.23 -3.02 18.51
CA ALA A 4 -2.53 -3.68 18.66
C ALA A 4 -3.63 -2.62 18.65
N ASN A 5 -4.73 -2.89 17.95
CA ASN A 5 -5.91 -2.02 18.00
C ASN A 5 -6.68 -2.24 19.31
N HIS A 6 -7.17 -1.16 19.91
CA HIS A 6 -8.07 -1.24 21.05
C HIS A 6 -9.46 -1.70 20.64
N MET A 7 -10.17 -2.35 21.56
CA MET A 7 -11.58 -2.69 21.37
C MET A 7 -12.43 -1.44 21.55
N LEU A 8 -13.25 -1.11 20.51
CA LEU A 8 -14.08 0.10 20.53
C LEU A 8 -15.45 -0.13 21.19
N ASP A 9 -15.82 -1.39 21.45
CA ASP A 9 -17.09 -1.81 22.03
C ASP A 9 -16.99 -2.10 23.54
N CYS A 10 -15.90 -1.66 24.18
CA CYS A 10 -15.70 -1.70 25.61
C CYS A 10 -15.89 -0.31 26.23
N TYR A 11 -16.37 -0.27 27.46
CA TYR A 11 -16.52 0.98 28.23
C TYR A 11 -15.19 1.60 28.67
N THR A 12 -14.09 0.83 28.55
CA THR A 12 -12.74 1.30 28.77
C THR A 12 -11.85 0.87 27.62
N ALA A 13 -10.93 1.74 27.23
CA ALA A 13 -9.85 1.44 26.29
C ALA A 13 -8.60 0.88 26.98
N TYR A 14 -8.60 0.72 28.30
CA TYR A 14 -7.45 0.25 29.03
C TYR A 14 -7.21 -1.25 28.79
N PRO A 15 -6.00 -1.65 28.41
CA PRO A 15 -5.71 -3.03 28.04
C PRO A 15 -5.37 -3.88 29.27
N PHE A 16 -6.34 -4.15 30.12
CA PHE A 16 -6.13 -4.90 31.38
C PHE A 16 -5.46 -6.26 31.16
N GLU A 17 -5.73 -6.92 30.03
CA GLU A 17 -5.22 -8.26 29.72
C GLU A 17 -3.69 -8.33 29.56
N ILE A 18 -3.01 -7.19 29.31
CA ILE A 18 -1.55 -7.15 29.21
C ILE A 18 -0.86 -7.03 30.58
N ILE A 19 -1.62 -6.81 31.65
CA ILE A 19 -1.11 -6.71 33.01
C ILE A 19 -1.35 -8.03 33.71
N ASP A 20 -0.29 -8.66 34.21
CA ASP A 20 -0.35 -10.02 34.76
C ASP A 20 -1.38 -10.18 35.87
N GLU A 21 -1.53 -9.17 36.75
CA GLU A 21 -2.50 -9.14 37.81
C GLU A 21 -3.97 -9.23 37.36
N PHE A 22 -4.28 -8.76 36.14
CA PHE A 22 -5.63 -8.68 35.62
C PHE A 22 -5.92 -9.68 34.49
N LYS A 23 -4.95 -10.53 34.15
CA LYS A 23 -5.13 -11.57 33.13
C LYS A 23 -6.32 -12.47 33.47
N GLY A 24 -7.15 -12.72 32.44
CA GLY A 24 -8.34 -13.58 32.56
C GLY A 24 -9.56 -12.90 33.17
N LEU A 25 -9.46 -11.65 33.62
CA LEU A 25 -10.60 -10.88 34.13
C LEU A 25 -11.33 -10.09 33.04
N SER A 26 -10.66 -9.87 31.91
CA SER A 26 -11.21 -9.16 30.76
C SER A 26 -11.28 -10.05 29.52
N ARG A 27 -12.00 -9.59 28.49
CA ARG A 27 -11.98 -10.26 27.20
C ARG A 27 -10.56 -10.23 26.63
N PRO A 28 -10.08 -11.33 25.98
CA PRO A 28 -8.73 -11.36 25.41
C PRO A 28 -8.51 -10.21 24.43
N PHE A 29 -7.46 -9.43 24.64
CA PHE A 29 -7.13 -8.25 23.85
C PHE A 29 -6.90 -8.56 22.37
N GLY A 30 -6.53 -9.79 22.04
CA GLY A 30 -6.12 -10.20 20.70
C GLY A 30 -7.22 -10.65 19.75
N ALA A 31 -8.48 -10.80 20.18
CA ALA A 31 -9.52 -11.44 19.36
C ALA A 31 -10.01 -10.57 18.18
N ARG A 32 -9.82 -9.25 18.21
CA ARG A 32 -10.21 -8.31 17.14
C ARG A 32 -9.11 -7.38 16.65
N GLY A 33 -7.90 -7.48 17.21
CA GLY A 33 -6.83 -6.49 16.98
C GLY A 33 -5.81 -6.83 15.90
N LYS A 34 -5.79 -8.07 15.41
CA LYS A 34 -4.82 -8.47 14.39
C LYS A 34 -5.41 -8.29 12.99
N ARG A 35 -5.11 -7.16 12.36
CA ARG A 35 -5.48 -6.91 10.95
C ARG A 35 -4.54 -7.59 9.95
N GLY A 36 -3.59 -8.40 10.41
CA GLY A 36 -2.59 -9.01 9.56
C GLY A 36 -1.42 -8.08 9.25
N ASP A 37 -0.56 -8.54 8.36
CA ASP A 37 0.62 -7.79 7.93
C ASP A 37 0.26 -6.68 6.95
N THR A 38 0.98 -5.58 7.03
CA THR A 38 0.96 -4.55 6.01
C THR A 38 1.77 -5.04 4.81
N VAL A 39 1.18 -4.96 3.63
CA VAL A 39 1.83 -5.37 2.38
C VAL A 39 1.98 -4.15 1.49
N VAL A 40 3.19 -3.92 1.01
CA VAL A 40 3.50 -2.86 0.04
C VAL A 40 3.90 -3.51 -1.27
N GLY A 41 3.24 -3.14 -2.35
CA GLY A 41 3.53 -3.60 -3.69
C GLY A 41 4.82 -3.02 -4.27
N ASN A 42 4.98 -3.17 -5.57
CA ASN A 42 6.15 -2.71 -6.31
C ASN A 42 5.93 -1.31 -6.89
N ASP A 43 7.02 -0.59 -7.17
CA ASP A 43 6.97 0.76 -7.77
C ASP A 43 6.06 1.74 -6.99
N VAL A 44 6.01 1.61 -5.67
CA VAL A 44 5.22 2.44 -4.77
C VAL A 44 6.05 3.64 -4.32
N TRP A 45 5.47 4.83 -4.39
CA TRP A 45 6.08 6.02 -3.80
C TRP A 45 5.32 6.45 -2.56
N ILE A 46 6.02 6.46 -1.43
CA ILE A 46 5.48 6.88 -0.14
C ILE A 46 6.14 8.21 0.25
N GLY A 47 5.31 9.25 0.37
CA GLY A 47 5.76 10.57 0.78
C GLY A 47 6.23 10.61 2.24
N GLN A 48 6.83 11.72 2.63
CA GLN A 48 7.37 11.93 3.98
C GLN A 48 6.27 11.87 5.05
N ASN A 49 6.58 11.28 6.20
CA ASN A 49 5.70 11.22 7.38
C ASN A 49 4.35 10.52 7.12
N VAL A 50 4.30 9.56 6.21
CA VAL A 50 3.11 8.74 5.99
C VAL A 50 2.99 7.70 7.10
N THR A 51 1.79 7.57 7.64
CA THR A 51 1.42 6.50 8.58
C THR A 51 0.56 5.48 7.84
N VAL A 52 0.94 4.21 7.87
CA VAL A 52 0.16 3.10 7.32
C VAL A 52 -0.34 2.24 8.46
N LEU A 53 -1.66 2.05 8.54
CA LEU A 53 -2.26 1.23 9.60
C LEU A 53 -2.04 -0.27 9.34
N PRO A 54 -2.04 -1.10 10.41
CA PRO A 54 -1.86 -2.54 10.28
C PRO A 54 -2.85 -3.19 9.32
N GLY A 55 -2.37 -4.16 8.54
CA GLY A 55 -3.18 -4.97 7.64
C GLY A 55 -3.59 -4.27 6.34
N VAL A 56 -3.07 -3.07 6.06
CA VAL A 56 -3.32 -2.36 4.81
C VAL A 56 -2.46 -2.95 3.70
N HIS A 57 -3.05 -3.15 2.53
CA HIS A 57 -2.36 -3.52 1.31
C HIS A 57 -2.26 -2.32 0.37
N ILE A 58 -1.05 -2.00 -0.04
CA ILE A 58 -0.76 -0.92 -1.00
C ILE A 58 -0.42 -1.55 -2.34
N GLY A 59 -1.24 -1.26 -3.36
CA GLY A 59 -1.11 -1.82 -4.70
C GLY A 59 0.09 -1.27 -5.46
N ASP A 60 0.53 -2.03 -6.47
CA ASP A 60 1.66 -1.68 -7.34
C ASP A 60 1.49 -0.28 -7.96
N GLY A 61 2.56 0.46 -8.05
CA GLY A 61 2.58 1.78 -8.69
C GLY A 61 1.80 2.88 -7.96
N ALA A 62 1.32 2.63 -6.75
CA ALA A 62 0.59 3.62 -5.97
C ALA A 62 1.49 4.78 -5.51
N ILE A 63 0.90 5.95 -5.34
CA ILE A 63 1.55 7.13 -4.77
C ILE A 63 0.77 7.56 -3.53
N ILE A 64 1.48 7.73 -2.41
CA ILE A 64 0.91 8.21 -1.17
C ILE A 64 1.51 9.57 -0.83
N GLY A 65 0.67 10.59 -0.78
CA GLY A 65 1.10 11.94 -0.45
C GLY A 65 1.63 12.07 0.97
N ALA A 66 2.55 13.01 1.17
CA ALA A 66 3.15 13.27 2.47
C ALA A 66 2.11 13.56 3.56
N ASN A 67 2.42 13.19 4.80
CA ASN A 67 1.57 13.37 5.99
C ASN A 67 0.20 12.67 5.91
N SER A 68 0.04 11.68 5.06
CA SER A 68 -1.19 10.89 4.95
C SER A 68 -1.27 9.79 6.00
N VAL A 69 -2.50 9.44 6.39
CA VAL A 69 -2.78 8.29 7.23
C VAL A 69 -3.59 7.26 6.43
N VAL A 70 -2.93 6.18 6.03
CA VAL A 70 -3.51 5.14 5.18
C VAL A 70 -4.19 4.09 6.05
N ALA A 71 -5.53 4.12 6.08
CA ALA A 71 -6.36 3.26 6.92
C ALA A 71 -7.08 2.15 6.14
N LYS A 72 -7.04 2.21 4.80
CA LYS A 72 -7.68 1.24 3.89
C LYS A 72 -6.71 0.84 2.79
N ASP A 73 -6.99 -0.27 2.14
CA ASP A 73 -6.21 -0.72 0.99
C ASP A 73 -6.17 0.34 -0.10
N VAL A 74 -5.02 0.44 -0.73
CA VAL A 74 -4.72 1.42 -1.77
C VAL A 74 -4.72 0.73 -3.13
N PRO A 75 -5.60 1.14 -4.06
CA PRO A 75 -5.65 0.54 -5.38
C PRO A 75 -4.35 0.76 -6.16
N PRO A 76 -3.98 -0.18 -7.05
CA PRO A 76 -2.82 -0.01 -7.92
C PRO A 76 -2.90 1.27 -8.75
N TYR A 77 -1.76 1.92 -8.95
CA TYR A 77 -1.61 3.16 -9.72
C TYR A 77 -2.54 4.31 -9.31
N SER A 78 -3.04 4.27 -8.07
CA SER A 78 -3.80 5.40 -7.49
C SER A 78 -2.88 6.39 -6.79
N VAL A 79 -3.35 7.63 -6.69
CA VAL A 79 -2.76 8.68 -5.87
C VAL A 79 -3.69 8.91 -4.69
N VAL A 80 -3.22 8.61 -3.49
CA VAL A 80 -3.98 8.80 -2.24
C VAL A 80 -3.33 9.86 -1.38
N VAL A 81 -4.14 10.67 -0.72
CA VAL A 81 -3.66 11.75 0.17
C VAL A 81 -4.64 11.97 1.31
N GLY A 82 -4.15 12.50 2.40
CA GLY A 82 -4.96 13.01 3.50
C GLY A 82 -5.04 12.09 4.72
N ASN A 83 -5.83 12.51 5.69
CA ASN A 83 -6.10 11.78 6.93
C ASN A 83 -7.60 11.79 7.24
N PRO A 84 -8.33 10.68 7.05
CA PRO A 84 -7.85 9.43 6.42
C PRO A 84 -7.53 9.62 4.93
N ALA A 85 -6.52 8.90 4.45
CA ALA A 85 -6.13 8.97 3.05
C ALA A 85 -7.23 8.47 2.12
N GLN A 86 -7.48 9.21 1.05
CA GLN A 86 -8.49 8.88 0.04
C GLN A 86 -7.90 8.97 -1.36
N VAL A 87 -8.44 8.18 -2.28
CA VAL A 87 -8.05 8.24 -3.70
C VAL A 87 -8.44 9.60 -4.27
N LYS A 88 -7.45 10.37 -4.72
CA LYS A 88 -7.65 11.65 -5.43
C LYS A 88 -7.79 11.46 -6.93
N LYS A 89 -6.97 10.58 -7.47
CA LYS A 89 -6.97 10.26 -8.90
C LYS A 89 -6.21 8.96 -9.15
N TYR A 90 -6.29 8.45 -10.36
CA TYR A 90 -5.38 7.46 -10.88
C TYR A 90 -4.28 8.13 -11.70
N ARG A 91 -3.09 7.53 -11.74
CA ARG A 91 -1.94 8.04 -12.51
C ARG A 91 -2.19 8.01 -14.01
N PHE A 92 -2.92 7.00 -14.47
CA PHE A 92 -3.15 6.69 -15.87
C PHE A 92 -4.60 6.23 -16.09
N ASP A 93 -5.03 6.17 -17.37
CA ASP A 93 -6.27 5.53 -17.73
C ASP A 93 -6.27 4.02 -17.42
N GLU A 94 -7.43 3.39 -17.53
CA GLU A 94 -7.61 1.99 -17.14
C GLU A 94 -6.79 1.03 -18.01
N GLU A 95 -6.74 1.28 -19.33
CA GLU A 95 -5.98 0.46 -20.28
C GLU A 95 -4.49 0.49 -19.97
N THR A 96 -3.94 1.68 -19.76
CA THR A 96 -2.54 1.88 -19.38
C THR A 96 -2.21 1.20 -18.05
N ARG A 97 -3.08 1.33 -17.03
CA ARG A 97 -2.88 0.68 -15.74
C ARG A 97 -2.86 -0.84 -15.87
N LYS A 98 -3.79 -1.40 -16.64
CA LYS A 98 -3.85 -2.83 -16.92
C LYS A 98 -2.57 -3.32 -17.59
N PHE A 99 -2.13 -2.61 -18.63
CA PHE A 99 -0.88 -2.92 -19.32
C PHE A 99 0.33 -2.93 -18.38
N LEU A 100 0.49 -1.91 -17.53
CA LEU A 100 1.60 -1.80 -16.59
C LEU A 100 1.58 -2.90 -15.52
N LEU A 101 0.39 -3.30 -15.05
CA LEU A 101 0.22 -4.42 -14.11
C LEU A 101 0.59 -5.78 -14.73
N GLU A 102 0.36 -5.94 -16.02
CA GLU A 102 0.77 -7.14 -16.76
C GLU A 102 2.26 -7.12 -17.10
N LEU A 103 2.81 -5.95 -17.43
CA LEU A 103 4.21 -5.75 -17.78
C LEU A 103 5.15 -6.17 -16.64
N LYS A 104 4.88 -5.75 -15.41
CA LYS A 104 5.71 -5.99 -14.23
C LYS A 104 7.18 -5.76 -14.53
N TRP A 105 7.53 -4.53 -14.90
CA TRP A 105 8.89 -4.20 -15.35
C TRP A 105 9.95 -4.57 -14.31
N TRP A 106 9.60 -4.55 -13.04
CA TRP A 106 10.47 -4.90 -11.91
C TRP A 106 10.85 -6.39 -11.84
N ASP A 107 10.10 -7.26 -12.50
CA ASP A 107 10.37 -8.70 -12.58
C ASP A 107 11.23 -9.09 -13.81
N LYS A 108 11.60 -8.11 -14.65
CA LYS A 108 12.43 -8.35 -15.84
C LYS A 108 13.91 -8.45 -15.45
N ASP A 109 14.69 -9.11 -16.30
CA ASP A 109 16.16 -9.09 -16.17
C ASP A 109 16.71 -7.67 -16.36
N ILE A 110 17.93 -7.45 -15.81
CA ILE A 110 18.53 -6.12 -15.77
C ILE A 110 18.75 -5.51 -17.16
N GLU A 111 19.10 -6.32 -18.16
CA GLU A 111 19.34 -5.84 -19.51
C GLU A 111 18.03 -5.39 -20.19
N THR A 112 16.94 -6.11 -19.94
CA THR A 112 15.62 -5.70 -20.37
C THR A 112 15.18 -4.42 -19.66
N ILE A 113 15.40 -4.30 -18.35
CA ILE A 113 15.08 -3.07 -17.58
C ILE A 113 15.83 -1.87 -18.15
N LYS A 114 17.13 -1.99 -18.44
CA LYS A 114 17.92 -0.90 -19.04
C LYS A 114 17.33 -0.39 -20.36
N LYS A 115 16.81 -1.29 -21.19
CA LYS A 115 16.14 -0.93 -22.45
C LYS A 115 14.78 -0.27 -22.23
N LEU A 116 14.08 -0.64 -21.15
CA LEU A 116 12.77 -0.08 -20.81
C LEU A 116 12.85 1.31 -20.19
N ILE A 117 13.91 1.64 -19.46
CA ILE A 117 14.06 2.91 -18.72
C ILE A 117 13.71 4.14 -19.58
N PRO A 118 14.25 4.33 -20.80
CA PRO A 118 13.93 5.52 -21.61
C PRO A 118 12.44 5.64 -21.95
N LEU A 119 11.75 4.51 -22.12
CA LEU A 119 10.33 4.48 -22.45
C LEU A 119 9.45 4.68 -21.20
N LEU A 120 9.83 4.07 -20.07
CA LEU A 120 9.10 4.17 -18.81
C LEU A 120 9.24 5.56 -18.15
N THR A 121 10.32 6.28 -18.42
CA THR A 121 10.56 7.63 -17.91
C THR A 121 10.12 8.74 -18.87
N SER A 122 9.56 8.38 -20.02
CA SER A 122 9.02 9.33 -20.99
C SER A 122 7.69 9.93 -20.52
N SER A 123 7.40 11.15 -20.93
CA SER A 123 6.10 11.80 -20.70
C SER A 123 4.96 11.18 -21.52
N LYS A 124 5.28 10.41 -22.57
CA LYS A 124 4.36 9.63 -23.39
C LYS A 124 4.73 8.16 -23.29
N LEU A 125 3.78 7.32 -22.89
CA LEU A 125 3.98 5.88 -22.85
C LEU A 125 3.89 5.31 -24.28
N ASP A 126 4.99 4.70 -24.72
CA ASP A 126 5.05 3.96 -26.00
C ASP A 126 4.84 2.47 -25.73
N ILE A 127 3.57 2.05 -25.67
CA ILE A 127 3.20 0.65 -25.40
C ILE A 127 3.76 -0.29 -26.46
N GLU A 128 3.73 0.09 -27.73
CA GLU A 128 4.25 -0.75 -28.82
C GLU A 128 5.76 -0.87 -28.79
N GLY A 129 6.46 0.21 -28.43
CA GLY A 129 7.92 0.17 -28.17
C GLY A 129 8.27 -0.76 -27.04
N ILE A 130 7.53 -0.70 -25.93
CA ILE A 130 7.72 -1.58 -24.78
C ILE A 130 7.47 -3.04 -25.17
N LYS A 131 6.38 -3.35 -25.86
CA LYS A 131 6.06 -4.70 -26.32
C LYS A 131 7.16 -5.30 -27.20
N ARG A 132 7.83 -4.49 -28.02
CA ARG A 132 8.96 -4.95 -28.85
C ARG A 132 10.19 -5.34 -28.03
N ILE A 133 10.40 -4.69 -26.89
CA ILE A 133 11.54 -4.98 -25.99
C ILE A 133 11.32 -6.25 -25.19
N VAL A 134 10.09 -6.49 -24.71
CA VAL A 134 9.76 -7.58 -23.77
C VAL A 134 9.32 -8.88 -24.47
N LYS A 135 9.29 -8.88 -25.80
CA LYS A 135 8.98 -10.10 -26.58
C LYS A 135 10.01 -11.19 -26.39
#